data_68fe7ce4ed9ef86de74e7ecb9b88553c
#
_entry.id   68fe7ce4ed9ef86de74e7ecb9b88553c
#
_cell.length_a   1.000
_cell.length_b   1.000
_cell.length_c   1.000
_cell.angle_alpha   90.00
_cell.angle_beta   90.00
_cell.angle_gamma   90.00
#
_symmetry.space_group_name_H-M   'P 1'
#
loop_
_entity.id
_entity.type
_entity.pdbx_description
1 polymer ?
#
loop_
_entity_poly.entity_id
_entity_poly.type
_entity_poly.pdbx_seq_one_letter_code
_entity_poly.pdbx_strand_id
1 'polypeptide(L)'
;MATEPSEQRTRRPERLAARGIGDASEQVVNRYLVAAALGRLTQEHRDVLRECHFRGSPVAQAAHALGIAPGTVKSRTYYALRALRLAIEELRDVE
;
A
#
# COMPACT_ATOMS: atom_id res chain seq x y z
N MET A 1 -21.22 -9.80 -12.00
CA MET A 1 -20.80 -9.11 -12.20
C MET A 1 -19.72 -8.26 -11.79
N ALA A 2 -18.93 -7.98 -12.52
CA ALA A 2 -17.76 -7.23 -12.25
C ALA A 2 -18.06 -5.82 -11.85
N THR A 3 -19.28 -5.46 -11.93
CA THR A 3 -19.59 -4.08 -11.61
C THR A 3 -19.55 -3.75 -10.14
N GLU A 4 -19.74 -4.71 -9.30
CA GLU A 4 -19.75 -4.39 -7.90
C GLU A 4 -18.46 -3.79 -7.41
N PRO A 5 -17.33 -4.37 -7.73
CA PRO A 5 -16.08 -3.74 -7.29
C PRO A 5 -15.93 -2.33 -7.82
N SER A 6 -16.38 -2.12 -9.03
CA SER A 6 -16.26 -0.78 -9.60
C SER A 6 -17.10 0.20 -8.83
N GLU A 7 -18.28 -0.19 -8.50
CA GLU A 7 -19.16 0.71 -7.77
C GLU A 7 -18.60 1.04 -6.42
N GLN A 8 -18.02 0.07 -5.77
CA GLN A 8 -17.44 0.33 -4.48
C GLN A 8 -16.29 1.29 -4.57
N ARG A 9 -15.49 1.14 -5.57
CA ARG A 9 -14.37 2.05 -5.74
C ARG A 9 -14.86 3.45 -5.99
N THR A 10 -15.93 3.58 -6.74
CA THR A 10 -16.46 4.89 -7.03
C THR A 10 -16.92 5.58 -5.75
N ARG A 11 -17.51 4.82 -4.85
CA ARG A 11 -17.97 5.45 -3.62
C ARG A 11 -16.84 5.85 -2.71
N ARG A 12 -15.73 5.14 -2.75
CA ARG A 12 -14.64 5.48 -1.89
C ARG A 12 -14.10 6.87 -2.06
N PRO A 13 -13.91 7.35 -3.28
CA PRO A 13 -13.42 8.72 -3.43
C PRO A 13 -14.33 9.74 -2.79
N GLU A 14 -15.61 9.50 -2.86
CA GLU A 14 -16.52 10.45 -2.24
C GLU A 14 -16.35 10.48 -0.74
N ARG A 15 -16.21 9.32 -0.14
CA ARG A 15 -15.99 9.30 1.28
C ARG A 15 -14.69 9.94 1.67
N LEU A 16 -13.66 9.71 0.87
CA LEU A 16 -12.38 10.32 1.15
C LEU A 16 -12.48 11.83 1.07
N ALA A 17 -13.18 12.32 0.09
CA ALA A 17 -13.32 13.76 -0.05
C ALA A 17 -14.04 14.34 1.14
N ALA A 18 -15.09 13.67 1.59
CA ALA A 18 -15.82 14.16 2.72
C ALA A 18 -14.97 14.17 3.97
N ARG A 19 -14.17 13.15 4.15
CA ARG A 19 -13.35 13.10 5.33
C ARG A 19 -12.16 14.04 5.25
N GLY A 20 -11.72 14.34 4.05
CA GLY A 20 -10.55 15.17 3.87
C GLY A 20 -10.71 16.53 4.49
N ILE A 21 -11.92 16.99 4.61
CA ILE A 21 -12.13 18.32 5.14
C ILE A 21 -11.64 18.42 6.57
N GLY A 22 -11.91 17.43 7.37
CA GLY A 22 -11.52 17.51 8.75
C GLY A 22 -10.31 16.69 9.11
N ASP A 23 -9.73 16.00 8.11
CA ASP A 23 -8.68 15.06 8.41
C ASP A 23 -7.33 15.38 7.80
N ALA A 24 -7.08 16.60 7.47
CA ALA A 24 -5.82 16.94 6.81
C ALA A 24 -4.63 16.56 7.69
N SER A 25 -4.70 16.87 8.97
CA SER A 25 -3.59 16.54 9.85
C SER A 25 -3.47 15.04 10.05
N GLU A 26 -4.59 14.34 10.06
CA GLU A 26 -4.55 12.90 10.19
C GLU A 26 -3.90 12.25 8.98
N GLN A 27 -4.17 12.77 7.78
CA GLN A 27 -3.54 12.25 6.59
C GLN A 27 -2.04 12.48 6.60
N VAL A 28 -1.60 13.61 7.09
CA VAL A 28 -0.18 13.89 7.20
C VAL A 28 0.47 12.90 8.16
N VAL A 29 -0.15 12.65 9.30
CA VAL A 29 0.37 11.70 10.25
C VAL A 29 0.42 10.31 9.64
N ASN A 30 -0.61 9.93 8.89
CA ASN A 30 -0.63 8.62 8.27
C ASN A 30 0.49 8.46 7.25
N ARG A 31 0.75 9.49 6.47
CA ARG A 31 1.86 9.43 5.52
C ARG A 31 3.17 9.25 6.22
N TYR A 32 3.33 9.96 7.30
CA TYR A 32 4.54 9.88 8.08
C TYR A 32 4.74 8.47 8.63
N LEU A 33 3.65 7.90 9.15
CA LEU A 33 3.69 6.53 9.68
C LEU A 33 4.03 5.53 8.58
N VAL A 34 3.42 5.68 7.42
CA VAL A 34 3.70 4.77 6.31
C VAL A 34 5.15 4.87 5.88
N ALA A 35 5.66 6.09 5.76
CA ALA A 35 7.05 6.26 5.37
C ALA A 35 7.99 5.64 6.39
N ALA A 36 7.72 5.85 7.66
CA ALA A 36 8.55 5.28 8.72
C ALA A 36 8.45 3.76 8.72
N ALA A 37 7.24 3.24 8.51
CA ALA A 37 7.04 1.80 8.49
C ALA A 37 7.76 1.17 7.30
N LEU A 38 7.73 1.83 6.15
CA LEU A 38 8.45 1.32 4.99
C LEU A 38 9.93 1.19 5.27
N GLY A 39 10.47 2.09 6.06
CA GLY A 39 11.87 2.02 6.42
C GLY A 39 12.23 0.80 7.23
N ARG A 40 11.23 0.15 7.84
CA ARG A 40 11.49 -1.04 8.63
C ARG A 40 11.42 -2.32 7.83
N LEU A 41 10.97 -2.25 6.60
CA LEU A 41 10.82 -3.42 5.76
C LEU A 41 12.14 -3.77 5.08
N THR A 42 12.22 -5.01 4.61
CA THR A 42 13.36 -5.40 3.80
C THR A 42 13.31 -4.66 2.48
N GLN A 43 14.45 -4.60 1.81
CA GLN A 43 14.51 -3.96 0.51
C GLN A 43 13.58 -4.65 -0.48
N GLU A 44 13.51 -5.97 -0.40
CA GLU A 44 12.65 -6.71 -1.32
C GLU A 44 11.19 -6.34 -1.12
N HIS A 45 10.76 -6.20 0.11
CA HIS A 45 9.39 -5.79 0.37
C HIS A 45 9.13 -4.39 -0.12
N ARG A 46 10.06 -3.49 0.12
CA ARG A 46 9.89 -2.11 -0.35
C ARG A 46 9.81 -2.04 -1.87
N ASP A 47 10.65 -2.83 -2.54
CA ASP A 47 10.66 -2.79 -4.00
C ASP A 47 9.33 -3.25 -4.59
N VAL A 48 8.77 -4.33 -4.07
CA VAL A 48 7.53 -4.84 -4.61
C VAL A 48 6.37 -3.91 -4.30
N LEU A 49 6.38 -3.28 -3.14
CA LEU A 49 5.33 -2.32 -2.82
C LEU A 49 5.44 -1.08 -3.68
N ARG A 50 6.67 -0.65 -3.97
CA ARG A 50 6.85 0.50 -4.83
C ARG A 50 6.26 0.24 -6.21
N GLU A 51 6.54 -0.92 -6.78
CA GLU A 51 6.05 -1.22 -8.12
C GLU A 51 4.54 -1.44 -8.14
N CYS A 52 4.04 -2.24 -7.22
CA CYS A 52 2.66 -2.69 -7.31
C CYS A 52 1.67 -1.75 -6.67
N HIS A 53 2.03 -1.15 -5.55
CA HIS A 53 1.08 -0.30 -4.86
C HIS A 53 1.28 1.18 -5.09
N PHE A 54 2.50 1.64 -5.13
CA PHE A 54 2.72 3.07 -5.27
C PHE A 54 2.75 3.50 -6.72
N ARG A 55 3.30 2.67 -7.59
CA ARG A 55 3.30 2.99 -9.00
C ARG A 55 2.12 2.37 -9.73
N GLY A 56 1.49 1.38 -9.14
CA GLY A 56 0.33 0.74 -9.76
C GLY A 56 0.68 -0.11 -10.96
N SER A 57 1.87 -0.66 -11.03
CA SER A 57 2.27 -1.47 -12.15
C SER A 57 1.53 -2.81 -12.15
N PRO A 58 1.12 -3.32 -13.31
CA PRO A 58 0.58 -4.66 -13.38
C PRO A 58 1.62 -5.67 -12.95
N VAL A 59 1.15 -6.84 -12.52
CA VAL A 59 2.06 -7.86 -12.00
C VAL A 59 3.14 -8.23 -13.00
N ALA A 60 2.77 -8.40 -14.27
CA ALA A 60 3.75 -8.78 -15.27
C ALA A 60 4.82 -7.71 -15.43
N GLN A 61 4.41 -6.46 -15.40
CA GLN A 61 5.35 -5.37 -15.54
C GLN A 61 6.26 -5.27 -14.31
N ALA A 62 5.68 -5.44 -13.14
CA ALA A 62 6.48 -5.42 -11.92
C ALA A 62 7.48 -6.58 -11.90
N ALA A 63 7.06 -7.74 -12.35
CA ALA A 63 7.94 -8.89 -12.41
C ALA A 63 9.14 -8.61 -13.30
N HIS A 64 8.87 -8.00 -14.45
CA HIS A 64 9.93 -7.66 -15.38
C HIS A 64 10.89 -6.64 -14.76
N ALA A 65 10.32 -5.60 -14.15
CA ALA A 65 11.14 -4.55 -13.56
C ALA A 65 12.00 -5.05 -12.42
N LEU A 66 11.49 -6.00 -11.66
CA LEU A 66 12.21 -6.50 -10.50
C LEU A 66 13.03 -7.74 -10.80
N GLY A 67 12.87 -8.31 -11.99
CA GLY A 67 13.64 -9.48 -12.36
C GLY A 67 13.21 -10.74 -11.62
N ILE A 68 11.94 -10.87 -11.30
CA ILE A 68 11.42 -12.03 -10.58
C ILE A 68 10.18 -12.55 -11.29
N ALA A 69 9.75 -13.77 -10.91
CA ALA A 69 8.58 -14.37 -11.52
C ALA A 69 7.31 -13.68 -11.08
N PRO A 70 6.27 -13.66 -11.93
CA PRO A 70 5.01 -13.03 -11.54
C PRO A 70 4.39 -13.64 -10.28
N GLY A 71 4.51 -14.94 -10.10
CA GLY A 71 4.01 -15.55 -8.88
C GLY A 71 4.74 -15.07 -7.65
N THR A 72 6.02 -14.81 -7.80
CA THR A 72 6.81 -14.26 -6.71
C THR A 72 6.38 -12.84 -6.39
N VAL A 73 6.02 -12.06 -7.43
CA VAL A 73 5.51 -10.71 -7.18
C VAL A 73 4.27 -10.78 -6.31
N LYS A 74 3.36 -11.68 -6.64
CA LYS A 74 2.11 -11.78 -5.90
C LYS A 74 2.34 -12.18 -4.45
N SER A 75 3.10 -13.23 -4.23
CA SER A 75 3.32 -13.69 -2.86
C SER A 75 4.13 -12.68 -2.06
N ARG A 76 5.14 -12.09 -2.69
CA ARG A 76 5.97 -11.12 -1.98
C ARG A 76 5.16 -9.88 -1.63
N THR A 77 4.26 -9.46 -2.51
CA THR A 77 3.39 -8.33 -2.23
C THR A 77 2.49 -8.63 -1.03
N TYR A 78 1.96 -9.85 -0.99
CA TYR A 78 1.12 -10.23 0.13
C TYR A 78 1.85 -10.11 1.45
N TYR A 79 3.06 -10.66 1.52
CA TYR A 79 3.81 -10.62 2.76
C TYR A 79 4.35 -9.23 3.05
N ALA A 80 4.66 -8.46 2.01
CA ALA A 80 5.10 -7.10 2.21
C ALA A 80 4.00 -6.25 2.84
N LEU A 81 2.77 -6.44 2.39
CA LEU A 81 1.65 -5.70 2.97
C LEU A 81 1.41 -6.09 4.42
N ARG A 82 1.57 -7.37 4.73
CA ARG A 82 1.45 -7.80 6.12
C ARG A 82 2.53 -7.17 6.98
N ALA A 83 3.75 -7.16 6.46
CA ALA A 83 4.85 -6.57 7.21
C ALA A 83 4.64 -5.07 7.40
N LEU A 84 4.12 -4.42 6.38
CA LEU A 84 3.85 -2.99 6.47
C LEU A 84 2.80 -2.71 7.54
N ARG A 85 1.74 -3.50 7.54
CA ARG A 85 0.69 -3.30 8.53
C ARG A 85 1.22 -3.47 9.94
N LEU A 86 2.01 -4.51 10.15
CA LEU A 86 2.58 -4.74 11.48
C LEU A 86 3.50 -3.61 11.89
N ALA A 87 4.30 -3.11 10.96
CA ALA A 87 5.20 -2.02 11.26
C ALA A 87 4.45 -0.76 11.65
N ILE A 88 3.34 -0.50 10.96
CA ILE A 88 2.53 0.66 11.29
C ILE A 88 1.93 0.53 12.67
N GLU A 89 1.44 -0.67 12.99
CA GLU A 89 0.86 -0.89 14.32
C GLU A 89 1.90 -0.73 15.40
N GLU A 90 3.09 -1.22 15.17
CA GLU A 90 4.16 -1.08 16.15
C GLU A 90 4.55 0.37 16.36
N LEU A 91 4.59 1.12 15.28
CA LEU A 91 4.93 2.53 15.39
C LEU A 91 3.86 3.30 16.14
N ARG A 92 2.62 2.94 15.96
CA ARG A 92 1.56 3.59 16.69
C ARG A 92 1.62 3.27 18.17
N ASP A 93 1.97 2.04 18.49
CA ASP A 93 2.02 1.62 19.88
C ASP A 93 3.13 2.29 20.65
N VAL A 94 4.16 2.72 19.96
CA VAL A 94 5.28 3.36 20.62
C VAL A 94 4.85 4.67 21.25
N GLU A 95 3.88 5.28 20.66
CA GLU A 95 3.42 6.52 21.25
C GLU A 95 2.69 6.29 22.53
#